data_39933e5bb65b070c899c0d141360a62b
#
_entry.id   39933e5bb65b070c899c0d141360a62b
#
_cell.length_a   1.000
_cell.length_b   1.000
_cell.length_c   1.000
_cell.angle_alpha   90.00
_cell.angle_beta   90.00
_cell.angle_gamma   90.00
#
_symmetry.space_group_name_H-M   'P 1'
#
loop_
_entity.id
_entity.type
_entity.pdbx_description
1 polymer ?
#
loop_
_entity_poly.entity_id
_entity_poly.type
_entity_poly.pdbx_seq_one_letter_code
_entity_poly.pdbx_strand_id
1 'polypeptide(L)'
;MKKIIYSFLCLLCALSLSAAEHMIIGTYNIRNANKGDSINGNGWGQRSPYIAQLVQFHGFDIFGTQEGKYHQLQDLKRMMPGYDYIGVGRDDGKQGGEYSAIFYRTEKFEVLDHGDFWLSTETDHPNKGWDAALPRICSWGKFRDKETGFTFLFFNLHMDHVGVQARAESAKLILKKVKEFPEHLPAILTGDSNVDQNNESYTLLDQSGIMRDSYQIAEFRYAPNGTFNSFHPDRFTESRIDHLFLTKEFKVKRYGILTDTYRAKKQERTEKEQDANFPKEVSMQKYDARVPSDHFPVMIEVEIH
;
A
#
# COMPACT_ATOMS: atom_id res chain seq x y z
N MET A 1 1.47 72.08 -28.36
CA MET A 1 1.08 71.33 -27.14
C MET A 1 1.15 69.85 -27.46
N LYS A 2 2.24 69.20 -27.03
CA LYS A 2 2.44 67.75 -27.24
C LYS A 2 1.85 66.98 -26.05
N LYS A 3 0.85 66.16 -26.28
CA LYS A 3 0.31 65.25 -25.23
C LYS A 3 1.20 64.03 -25.14
N ILE A 4 1.86 63.83 -24.00
CA ILE A 4 2.63 62.64 -23.66
C ILE A 4 1.62 61.62 -23.07
N ILE A 5 1.42 60.51 -23.77
CA ILE A 5 0.64 59.37 -23.31
C ILE A 5 1.59 58.42 -22.56
N TYR A 6 1.47 58.31 -21.24
CA TYR A 6 2.15 57.30 -20.43
C TYR A 6 1.35 55.98 -20.53
N SER A 7 1.90 55.00 -21.23
CA SER A 7 1.43 53.63 -21.20
C SER A 7 1.95 52.95 -19.93
N PHE A 8 1.07 52.68 -18.98
CA PHE A 8 1.36 51.86 -17.83
C PHE A 8 1.27 50.39 -18.25
N LEU A 9 2.39 49.75 -18.46
CA LEU A 9 2.51 48.30 -18.70
C LEU A 9 2.44 47.61 -17.34
N CYS A 10 1.23 47.15 -16.92
CA CYS A 10 1.09 46.27 -15.77
C CYS A 10 1.68 44.89 -16.07
N LEU A 11 2.86 44.63 -15.62
CA LEU A 11 3.49 43.30 -15.60
C LEU A 11 2.80 42.49 -14.51
N LEU A 12 1.77 41.72 -14.86
CA LEU A 12 1.19 40.69 -14.00
C LEU A 12 2.21 39.55 -13.89
N CYS A 13 3.05 39.60 -12.87
CA CYS A 13 3.76 38.41 -12.41
C CYS A 13 2.69 37.44 -11.84
N ALA A 14 2.25 36.50 -12.65
CA ALA A 14 1.54 35.32 -12.16
C ALA A 14 2.55 34.54 -11.30
N LEU A 15 2.53 34.79 -10.00
CA LEU A 15 3.08 33.86 -9.04
C LEU A 15 2.21 32.59 -9.13
N SER A 16 2.65 31.64 -9.96
CA SER A 16 2.17 30.28 -9.84
C SER A 16 2.58 29.79 -8.44
N LEU A 17 1.66 29.92 -7.46
CA LEU A 17 1.75 29.07 -6.29
C LEU A 17 1.67 27.63 -6.83
N SER A 18 2.80 26.98 -6.97
CA SER A 18 2.82 25.52 -7.09
C SER A 18 2.13 25.00 -5.82
N ALA A 19 0.88 24.56 -5.96
CA ALA A 19 0.23 23.83 -4.89
C ALA A 19 1.17 22.65 -4.55
N ALA A 20 1.46 22.48 -3.26
CA ALA A 20 2.25 21.33 -2.83
C ALA A 20 1.55 20.07 -3.36
N GLU A 21 2.31 19.24 -4.07
CA GLU A 21 1.74 18.03 -4.65
C GLU A 21 1.42 17.03 -3.55
N HIS A 22 0.19 16.56 -3.54
CA HIS A 22 -0.29 15.55 -2.61
C HIS A 22 -0.36 14.19 -3.31
N MET A 23 0.17 13.17 -2.65
CA MET A 23 0.07 11.78 -3.09
C MET A 23 -0.46 10.91 -1.96
N ILE A 24 -1.46 10.08 -2.25
CA ILE A 24 -1.98 9.08 -1.32
C ILE A 24 -1.35 7.73 -1.66
N ILE A 25 -0.56 7.21 -0.74
CA ILE A 25 0.22 6.00 -0.89
C ILE A 25 -0.32 4.94 0.08
N GLY A 26 -0.39 3.68 -0.37
CA GLY A 26 -0.83 2.58 0.47
C GLY A 26 0.05 1.34 0.43
N THR A 27 -0.13 0.48 1.42
CA THR A 27 0.25 -0.94 1.38
C THR A 27 -0.91 -1.77 1.88
N TYR A 28 -1.18 -2.88 1.22
CA TYR A 28 -2.30 -3.73 1.56
C TYR A 28 -2.02 -5.20 1.24
N ASN A 29 -1.72 -6.00 2.27
CA ASN A 29 -1.77 -7.45 2.11
C ASN A 29 -3.23 -7.86 1.89
N ILE A 30 -3.56 -8.30 0.68
CA ILE A 30 -4.93 -8.61 0.26
C ILE A 30 -5.34 -10.05 0.55
N ARG A 31 -4.49 -10.82 1.19
CA ARG A 31 -4.64 -12.24 1.48
C ARG A 31 -4.88 -13.09 0.22
N ASN A 32 -4.10 -14.12 0.03
CA ASN A 32 -4.27 -15.03 -1.11
C ASN A 32 -5.62 -15.76 -1.09
N ALA A 33 -6.13 -16.05 -2.29
CA ALA A 33 -7.34 -16.86 -2.44
C ALA A 33 -7.01 -18.33 -2.12
N ASN A 34 -7.63 -18.85 -1.07
CA ASN A 34 -7.50 -20.23 -0.63
C ASN A 34 -8.82 -20.84 -0.18
N LYS A 35 -8.86 -22.16 -0.13
CA LYS A 35 -10.07 -22.90 0.19
C LYS A 35 -10.49 -22.76 1.66
N GLY A 36 -9.53 -22.66 2.59
CA GLY A 36 -9.80 -22.54 4.03
C GLY A 36 -10.55 -21.26 4.34
N ASP A 37 -10.09 -20.13 3.82
CA ASP A 37 -10.75 -18.84 3.99
C ASP A 37 -12.15 -18.84 3.37
N SER A 38 -12.33 -19.50 2.21
CA SER A 38 -13.63 -19.59 1.55
C SER A 38 -14.67 -20.37 2.39
N ILE A 39 -14.25 -21.46 3.04
CA ILE A 39 -15.12 -22.25 3.93
C ILE A 39 -15.55 -21.41 5.14
N ASN A 40 -14.66 -20.54 5.65
CA ASN A 40 -14.92 -19.69 6.80
C ASN A 40 -15.65 -18.36 6.44
N GLY A 41 -16.13 -18.25 5.20
CA GLY A 41 -16.86 -17.06 4.73
C GLY A 41 -15.98 -15.84 4.43
N ASN A 42 -14.67 -16.04 4.31
CA ASN A 42 -13.70 -15.02 3.92
C ASN A 42 -13.13 -15.29 2.51
N GLY A 43 -13.93 -15.93 1.63
CA GLY A 43 -13.53 -16.22 0.26
C GLY A 43 -13.26 -14.97 -0.57
N TRP A 44 -12.38 -15.10 -1.55
CA TRP A 44 -11.97 -13.97 -2.41
C TRP A 44 -13.15 -13.24 -3.04
N GLY A 45 -14.11 -13.96 -3.61
CA GLY A 45 -15.28 -13.35 -4.24
C GLY A 45 -16.19 -12.58 -3.28
N GLN A 46 -16.11 -12.86 -1.97
CA GLN A 46 -16.84 -12.11 -0.94
C GLN A 46 -16.12 -10.83 -0.54
N ARG A 47 -14.78 -10.84 -0.49
CA ARG A 47 -13.94 -9.75 0.01
C ARG A 47 -13.48 -8.76 -1.08
N SER A 48 -13.20 -9.27 -2.28
CA SER A 48 -12.62 -8.47 -3.36
C SER A 48 -13.39 -7.18 -3.71
N PRO A 49 -14.76 -7.15 -3.72
CA PRO A 49 -15.46 -5.91 -3.97
C PRO A 49 -15.19 -4.84 -2.90
N TYR A 50 -15.05 -5.26 -1.63
CA TYR A 50 -14.79 -4.33 -0.53
C TYR A 50 -13.34 -3.84 -0.52
N ILE A 51 -12.37 -4.68 -0.94
CA ILE A 51 -10.99 -4.25 -1.16
C ILE A 51 -10.95 -3.15 -2.23
N ALA A 52 -11.59 -3.40 -3.38
CA ALA A 52 -11.61 -2.43 -4.47
C ALA A 52 -12.32 -1.11 -4.07
N GLN A 53 -13.45 -1.21 -3.36
CA GLN A 53 -14.18 -0.03 -2.87
C GLN A 53 -13.37 0.76 -1.85
N LEU A 54 -12.69 0.09 -0.91
CA LEU A 54 -11.84 0.72 0.09
C LEU A 54 -10.72 1.52 -0.57
N VAL A 55 -9.97 0.90 -1.50
CA VAL A 55 -8.90 1.57 -2.24
C VAL A 55 -9.41 2.81 -2.97
N GLN A 56 -10.54 2.70 -3.67
CA GLN A 56 -11.13 3.80 -4.42
C GLN A 56 -11.68 4.90 -3.51
N PHE A 57 -12.35 4.54 -2.40
CA PHE A 57 -12.93 5.49 -1.47
C PHE A 57 -11.87 6.31 -0.73
N HIS A 58 -10.79 5.66 -0.28
CA HIS A 58 -9.66 6.33 0.35
C HIS A 58 -8.70 6.99 -0.66
N GLY A 59 -8.97 6.84 -1.95
CA GLY A 59 -8.30 7.58 -3.02
C GLY A 59 -6.82 7.23 -3.20
N PHE A 60 -6.42 5.97 -3.03
CA PHE A 60 -5.03 5.57 -3.22
C PHE A 60 -4.57 5.93 -4.63
N ASP A 61 -3.48 6.68 -4.73
CA ASP A 61 -2.87 7.00 -6.02
C ASP A 61 -1.95 5.87 -6.50
N ILE A 62 -1.17 5.32 -5.55
CA ILE A 62 -0.24 4.20 -5.77
C ILE A 62 -0.14 3.36 -4.50
N PHE A 63 -0.13 2.03 -4.63
CA PHE A 63 -0.04 1.15 -3.47
C PHE A 63 0.55 -0.21 -3.80
N GLY A 64 1.27 -0.77 -2.82
CA GLY A 64 1.74 -2.15 -2.87
C GLY A 64 0.68 -3.14 -2.39
N THR A 65 0.59 -4.30 -3.04
CA THR A 65 -0.21 -5.44 -2.57
C THR A 65 0.68 -6.64 -2.30
N GLN A 66 0.32 -7.45 -1.30
CA GLN A 66 1.00 -8.69 -0.99
C GLN A 66 0.01 -9.86 -1.04
N GLU A 67 0.52 -11.06 -1.24
CA GLU A 67 -0.21 -12.33 -1.35
C GLU A 67 -1.15 -12.49 -2.57
N GLY A 68 -1.40 -11.43 -3.32
CA GLY A 68 -2.27 -11.51 -4.50
C GLY A 68 -1.77 -12.52 -5.52
N LYS A 69 -2.62 -13.45 -5.94
CA LYS A 69 -2.36 -14.33 -7.09
C LYS A 69 -2.81 -13.65 -8.38
N TYR A 70 -2.28 -14.08 -9.53
CA TYR A 70 -2.58 -13.49 -10.82
C TYR A 70 -4.07 -13.19 -11.04
N HIS A 71 -4.95 -14.16 -10.82
CA HIS A 71 -6.39 -13.97 -10.99
C HIS A 71 -6.99 -12.92 -10.05
N GLN A 72 -6.46 -12.80 -8.81
CA GLN A 72 -6.91 -11.78 -7.85
C GLN A 72 -6.54 -10.38 -8.32
N LEU A 73 -5.33 -10.21 -8.86
CA LEU A 73 -4.88 -8.92 -9.40
C LEU A 73 -5.69 -8.52 -10.64
N GLN A 74 -6.01 -9.49 -11.53
CA GLN A 74 -6.90 -9.25 -12.66
C GLN A 74 -8.32 -8.86 -12.23
N ASP A 75 -8.84 -9.46 -11.17
CA ASP A 75 -10.13 -9.09 -10.60
C ASP A 75 -10.11 -7.65 -10.06
N LEU A 76 -9.09 -7.28 -9.29
CA LEU A 76 -8.95 -5.91 -8.78
C LEU A 76 -8.80 -4.90 -9.92
N LYS A 77 -7.96 -5.17 -10.92
CA LYS A 77 -7.82 -4.30 -12.10
C LYS A 77 -9.17 -4.06 -12.79
N ARG A 78 -9.99 -5.10 -12.93
CA ARG A 78 -11.33 -4.99 -13.51
C ARG A 78 -12.29 -4.17 -12.62
N MET A 79 -12.20 -4.31 -11.30
CA MET A 79 -13.06 -3.62 -10.34
C MET A 79 -12.63 -2.17 -10.07
N MET A 80 -11.41 -1.80 -10.41
CA MET A 80 -10.84 -0.46 -10.23
C MET A 80 -10.44 0.16 -11.58
N PRO A 81 -11.42 0.63 -12.39
CA PRO A 81 -11.13 1.31 -13.65
C PRO A 81 -10.19 2.50 -13.42
N GLY A 82 -9.18 2.66 -14.27
CA GLY A 82 -8.16 3.69 -14.13
C GLY A 82 -6.92 3.26 -13.34
N TYR A 83 -6.91 2.03 -12.78
CA TYR A 83 -5.71 1.45 -12.21
C TYR A 83 -5.09 0.40 -13.13
N ASP A 84 -3.76 0.35 -13.11
CA ASP A 84 -2.99 -0.75 -13.65
C ASP A 84 -1.98 -1.23 -12.60
N TYR A 85 -1.25 -2.31 -12.86
CA TYR A 85 -0.24 -2.79 -11.94
C TYR A 85 1.01 -3.32 -12.66
N ILE A 86 2.13 -3.35 -11.95
CA ILE A 86 3.38 -4.01 -12.31
C ILE A 86 3.72 -5.08 -11.28
N GLY A 87 4.57 -6.03 -11.68
CA GLY A 87 5.03 -7.15 -10.86
C GLY A 87 4.79 -8.50 -11.51
N VAL A 88 5.47 -9.52 -11.01
CA VAL A 88 5.38 -10.92 -11.48
C VAL A 88 5.16 -11.89 -10.32
N GLY A 89 4.75 -13.10 -10.62
CA GLY A 89 4.60 -14.18 -9.64
C GLY A 89 5.95 -14.68 -9.14
N ARG A 90 6.08 -14.83 -7.83
CA ARG A 90 7.36 -15.15 -7.17
C ARG A 90 7.89 -16.57 -7.48
N ASP A 91 7.01 -17.48 -7.92
CA ASP A 91 7.38 -18.88 -8.09
C ASP A 91 8.02 -19.18 -9.47
N ASP A 92 7.71 -18.37 -10.49
CA ASP A 92 8.18 -18.58 -11.86
C ASP A 92 8.64 -17.32 -12.60
N GLY A 93 8.56 -16.16 -11.96
CA GLY A 93 8.85 -14.86 -12.58
C GLY A 93 7.86 -14.48 -13.69
N LYS A 94 6.66 -15.08 -13.68
CA LYS A 94 5.58 -14.85 -14.65
C LYS A 94 4.24 -14.72 -13.94
N GLN A 95 3.44 -15.79 -13.89
CA GLN A 95 2.11 -15.80 -13.28
C GLN A 95 1.99 -16.76 -12.09
N GLY A 96 3.02 -17.52 -11.80
CA GLY A 96 3.04 -18.52 -10.73
C GLY A 96 3.28 -17.92 -9.35
N GLY A 97 2.49 -18.36 -8.38
CA GLY A 97 2.63 -17.94 -6.98
C GLY A 97 1.99 -16.61 -6.65
N GLU A 98 2.40 -16.07 -5.51
CA GLU A 98 1.96 -14.77 -5.01
C GLU A 98 2.82 -13.65 -5.59
N TYR A 99 2.21 -12.47 -5.71
CA TYR A 99 2.84 -11.25 -6.18
C TYR A 99 3.10 -10.29 -5.02
N SER A 100 4.11 -9.47 -5.20
CA SER A 100 4.27 -8.18 -4.50
C SER A 100 3.97 -7.05 -5.50
N ALA A 101 2.73 -6.98 -6.00
CA ALA A 101 2.37 -6.08 -7.09
C ALA A 101 2.25 -4.62 -6.63
N ILE A 102 2.52 -3.70 -7.55
CA ILE A 102 2.35 -2.26 -7.35
C ILE A 102 1.23 -1.78 -8.26
N PHE A 103 0.10 -1.40 -7.66
CA PHE A 103 -1.02 -0.76 -8.35
C PHE A 103 -0.85 0.76 -8.38
N TYR A 104 -1.24 1.39 -9.46
CA TYR A 104 -1.12 2.83 -9.64
C TYR A 104 -2.22 3.39 -10.54
N ARG A 105 -2.62 4.66 -10.33
CA ARG A 105 -3.53 5.38 -11.21
C ARG A 105 -2.86 5.72 -12.53
N THR A 106 -3.39 5.21 -13.61
CA THR A 106 -2.83 5.42 -14.96
C THR A 106 -2.99 6.85 -15.46
N GLU A 107 -3.97 7.58 -14.96
CA GLU A 107 -4.15 9.01 -15.26
C GLU A 107 -3.08 9.89 -14.61
N LYS A 108 -2.63 9.50 -13.38
CA LYS A 108 -1.66 10.28 -12.60
C LYS A 108 -0.22 9.89 -12.92
N PHE A 109 0.08 8.61 -13.09
CA PHE A 109 1.44 8.13 -13.22
C PHE A 109 1.75 7.51 -14.58
N GLU A 110 2.99 7.72 -15.01
CA GLU A 110 3.65 6.99 -16.08
C GLU A 110 4.74 6.10 -15.49
N VAL A 111 4.77 4.84 -15.90
CA VAL A 111 5.86 3.90 -15.57
C VAL A 111 6.98 4.11 -16.57
N LEU A 112 8.12 4.61 -16.10
CA LEU A 112 9.31 4.85 -16.94
C LEU A 112 10.18 3.61 -17.05
N ASP A 113 10.25 2.83 -15.97
CA ASP A 113 11.01 1.59 -15.88
C ASP A 113 10.45 0.73 -14.74
N HIS A 114 10.61 -0.57 -14.80
CA HIS A 114 10.18 -1.48 -13.74
C HIS A 114 10.90 -2.82 -13.79
N GLY A 115 10.85 -3.55 -12.70
CA GLY A 115 11.42 -4.89 -12.63
C GLY A 115 11.08 -5.58 -11.32
N ASP A 116 11.63 -6.77 -11.21
CA ASP A 116 11.44 -7.64 -10.05
C ASP A 116 12.78 -8.27 -9.68
N PHE A 117 12.97 -8.51 -8.39
CA PHE A 117 14.13 -9.26 -7.93
C PHE A 117 13.79 -10.10 -6.70
N TRP A 118 14.42 -11.27 -6.59
CA TRP A 118 14.21 -12.16 -5.45
C TRP A 118 15.02 -11.71 -4.25
N LEU A 119 14.41 -11.82 -3.07
CA LEU A 119 15.03 -11.51 -1.79
C LEU A 119 15.95 -12.65 -1.40
N SER A 120 17.09 -12.73 -2.06
CA SER A 120 18.11 -13.76 -1.89
C SER A 120 19.50 -13.24 -2.33
N THR A 121 20.52 -14.10 -2.23
CA THR A 121 21.87 -13.82 -2.78
C THR A 121 21.87 -13.82 -4.32
N GLU A 122 20.95 -14.53 -4.94
CA GLU A 122 20.74 -14.60 -6.39
C GLU A 122 19.41 -13.92 -6.73
N THR A 123 19.48 -12.68 -7.22
CA THR A 123 18.30 -11.80 -7.30
C THR A 123 17.54 -11.88 -8.61
N ASP A 124 18.02 -12.60 -9.60
CA ASP A 124 17.54 -12.59 -11.00
C ASP A 124 16.57 -13.72 -11.37
N HIS A 125 16.35 -14.66 -10.48
CA HIS A 125 15.45 -15.81 -10.72
C HIS A 125 14.78 -16.32 -9.43
N PRO A 126 13.68 -17.10 -9.54
CA PRO A 126 12.98 -17.68 -8.41
C PRO A 126 13.86 -18.60 -7.56
N ASN A 127 14.10 -18.22 -6.34
CA ASN A 127 14.85 -19.02 -5.35
C ASN A 127 14.52 -18.57 -3.93
N LYS A 128 14.94 -19.36 -2.95
CA LYS A 128 14.84 -19.04 -1.51
C LYS A 128 16.12 -18.39 -1.03
N GLY A 129 16.01 -17.22 -0.40
CA GLY A 129 17.11 -16.53 0.20
C GLY A 129 17.38 -17.02 1.63
N TRP A 130 18.64 -17.25 1.97
CA TRP A 130 19.11 -17.58 3.32
C TRP A 130 18.29 -18.72 3.99
N ASP A 131 17.65 -18.41 5.12
CA ASP A 131 16.79 -19.35 5.87
C ASP A 131 15.29 -19.21 5.52
N ALA A 132 14.95 -18.58 4.40
CA ALA A 132 13.55 -18.37 4.01
C ALA A 132 12.79 -19.69 3.79
N ALA A 133 11.55 -19.74 4.27
CA ALA A 133 10.66 -20.88 4.04
C ALA A 133 10.17 -20.94 2.59
N LEU A 134 10.00 -19.78 1.93
CA LEU A 134 9.45 -19.63 0.58
C LEU A 134 10.30 -18.64 -0.23
N PRO A 135 10.27 -18.72 -1.59
CA PRO A 135 10.78 -17.64 -2.41
C PRO A 135 10.07 -16.32 -2.07
N ARG A 136 10.83 -15.25 -1.96
CA ARG A 136 10.32 -13.91 -1.69
C ARG A 136 10.79 -12.96 -2.77
N ILE A 137 9.92 -12.06 -3.18
CA ILE A 137 10.16 -11.15 -4.31
C ILE A 137 9.90 -9.70 -3.87
N CYS A 138 10.65 -8.79 -4.46
CA CYS A 138 10.37 -7.36 -4.45
C CYS A 138 10.12 -6.90 -5.88
N SER A 139 8.97 -6.32 -6.12
CA SER A 139 8.70 -5.58 -7.36
C SER A 139 9.07 -4.11 -7.16
N TRP A 140 9.57 -3.47 -8.23
CA TRP A 140 9.88 -2.05 -8.20
C TRP A 140 9.47 -1.36 -9.50
N GLY A 141 9.20 -0.07 -9.42
CA GLY A 141 8.96 0.78 -10.57
C GLY A 141 9.56 2.16 -10.40
N LYS A 142 10.00 2.76 -11.51
CA LYS A 142 10.34 4.16 -11.64
C LYS A 142 9.12 4.86 -12.23
N PHE A 143 8.49 5.68 -11.43
CA PHE A 143 7.26 6.39 -11.78
C PHE A 143 7.53 7.87 -12.00
N ARG A 144 6.77 8.46 -12.92
CA ARG A 144 6.71 9.91 -13.11
C ARG A 144 5.28 10.37 -12.93
N ASP A 145 5.05 11.34 -12.05
CA ASP A 145 3.79 12.07 -12.00
C ASP A 145 3.65 12.90 -13.29
N LYS A 146 2.52 12.74 -13.98
CA LYS A 146 2.28 13.34 -15.30
C LYS A 146 2.02 14.84 -15.24
N GLU A 147 1.52 15.32 -14.11
CA GLU A 147 1.20 16.73 -13.93
C GLU A 147 2.45 17.54 -13.56
N THR A 148 3.24 17.05 -12.62
CA THR A 148 4.37 17.79 -12.05
C THR A 148 5.71 17.40 -12.65
N GLY A 149 5.80 16.20 -13.24
CA GLY A 149 7.05 15.62 -13.71
C GLY A 149 7.92 15.01 -12.60
N PHE A 150 7.46 15.05 -11.33
CA PHE A 150 8.17 14.44 -10.22
C PHE A 150 8.40 12.94 -10.48
N THR A 151 9.65 12.52 -10.33
CA THR A 151 10.06 11.14 -10.61
C THR A 151 10.58 10.48 -9.33
N PHE A 152 10.11 9.28 -9.06
CA PHE A 152 10.44 8.54 -7.85
C PHE A 152 10.49 7.03 -8.10
N LEU A 153 11.08 6.31 -7.15
CA LEU A 153 11.11 4.85 -7.12
C LEU A 153 10.08 4.34 -6.12
N PHE A 154 9.39 3.29 -6.50
CA PHE A 154 8.46 2.59 -5.63
C PHE A 154 8.86 1.12 -5.55
N PHE A 155 9.08 0.63 -4.35
CA PHE A 155 9.39 -0.78 -4.06
C PHE A 155 8.25 -1.39 -3.26
N ASN A 156 7.90 -2.64 -3.56
CA ASN A 156 6.93 -3.40 -2.79
C ASN A 156 7.41 -4.82 -2.56
N LEU A 157 7.35 -5.29 -1.32
CA LEU A 157 7.84 -6.61 -0.95
C LEU A 157 6.88 -7.34 0.00
N HIS A 158 7.13 -8.64 0.16
CA HIS A 158 6.59 -9.46 1.23
C HIS A 158 7.73 -10.31 1.80
N MET A 159 8.22 -9.96 2.99
CA MET A 159 9.33 -10.67 3.63
C MET A 159 8.92 -12.07 4.10
N ASP A 160 9.90 -12.93 4.40
CA ASP A 160 9.62 -14.29 4.85
C ASP A 160 9.06 -14.32 6.28
N HIS A 161 8.05 -15.15 6.49
CA HIS A 161 7.35 -15.27 7.78
C HIS A 161 8.08 -16.14 8.81
N VAL A 162 9.09 -16.92 8.38
CA VAL A 162 9.87 -17.83 9.24
C VAL A 162 11.32 -17.37 9.36
N GLY A 163 11.99 -17.14 8.22
CA GLY A 163 13.43 -16.89 8.16
C GLY A 163 13.85 -15.57 8.81
N VAL A 164 14.53 -15.65 9.96
CA VAL A 164 15.03 -14.46 10.67
C VAL A 164 16.17 -13.81 9.89
N GLN A 165 17.14 -14.60 9.44
CA GLN A 165 18.25 -14.13 8.62
C GLN A 165 17.74 -13.58 7.28
N ALA A 166 16.78 -14.26 6.65
CA ALA A 166 16.19 -13.82 5.38
C ALA A 166 15.57 -12.43 5.51
N ARG A 167 14.87 -12.10 6.59
CA ARG A 167 14.31 -10.76 6.80
C ARG A 167 15.39 -9.69 6.98
N ALA A 168 16.39 -9.95 7.82
CA ALA A 168 17.47 -8.99 8.04
C ALA A 168 18.30 -8.73 6.77
N GLU A 169 18.64 -9.78 6.03
CA GLU A 169 19.39 -9.64 4.78
C GLU A 169 18.53 -9.02 3.66
N SER A 170 17.21 -9.29 3.63
CA SER A 170 16.29 -8.60 2.73
C SER A 170 16.27 -7.10 2.98
N ALA A 171 16.23 -6.66 4.24
CA ALA A 171 16.30 -5.23 4.57
C ALA A 171 17.59 -4.59 4.05
N LYS A 172 18.74 -5.24 4.24
CA LYS A 172 20.03 -4.77 3.72
C LYS A 172 20.05 -4.73 2.19
N LEU A 173 19.49 -5.76 1.53
CA LEU A 173 19.40 -5.83 0.07
C LEU A 173 18.56 -4.68 -0.50
N ILE A 174 17.42 -4.37 0.09
CA ILE A 174 16.58 -3.22 -0.31
C ILE A 174 17.37 -1.91 -0.21
N LEU A 175 18.03 -1.66 0.92
CA LEU A 175 18.83 -0.44 1.10
C LEU A 175 19.96 -0.33 0.06
N LYS A 176 20.58 -1.47 -0.30
CA LYS A 176 21.57 -1.54 -1.37
C LYS A 176 20.93 -1.18 -2.72
N LYS A 177 19.78 -1.82 -3.05
CA LYS A 177 19.04 -1.56 -4.30
C LYS A 177 18.62 -0.11 -4.45
N VAL A 178 18.11 0.53 -3.41
CA VAL A 178 17.78 1.97 -3.42
C VAL A 178 19.00 2.84 -3.76
N LYS A 179 20.17 2.51 -3.22
CA LYS A 179 21.42 3.24 -3.50
C LYS A 179 21.99 3.01 -4.90
N GLU A 180 21.71 1.86 -5.52
CA GLU A 180 22.23 1.49 -6.83
C GLU A 180 21.61 2.30 -7.98
N PHE A 181 20.48 2.97 -7.77
CA PHE A 181 19.89 3.83 -8.79
C PHE A 181 20.73 5.09 -8.98
N PRO A 182 21.25 5.33 -10.20
CA PRO A 182 22.26 6.37 -10.44
C PRO A 182 21.76 7.79 -10.24
N GLU A 183 20.45 8.02 -10.37
CA GLU A 183 19.85 9.35 -10.26
C GLU A 183 19.57 9.78 -8.81
N HIS A 184 19.83 8.93 -7.81
CA HIS A 184 19.51 9.20 -6.40
C HIS A 184 18.07 9.71 -6.19
N LEU A 185 17.13 9.05 -6.89
CA LEU A 185 15.73 9.44 -6.87
C LEU A 185 15.10 9.22 -5.49
N PRO A 186 14.11 10.05 -5.13
CA PRO A 186 13.24 9.76 -4.01
C PRO A 186 12.66 8.35 -4.09
N ALA A 187 12.58 7.65 -2.96
CA ALA A 187 12.16 6.27 -2.95
C ALA A 187 11.12 5.98 -1.85
N ILE A 188 10.18 5.12 -2.19
CA ILE A 188 9.12 4.61 -1.32
C ILE A 188 9.29 3.10 -1.25
N LEU A 189 9.25 2.53 -0.05
CA LEU A 189 9.19 1.10 0.19
C LEU A 189 7.92 0.76 0.93
N THR A 190 7.13 -0.15 0.40
CA THR A 190 5.92 -0.69 1.00
C THR A 190 6.05 -2.20 1.18
N GLY A 191 5.33 -2.75 2.13
CA GLY A 191 5.23 -4.21 2.21
C GLY A 191 4.83 -4.75 3.56
N ASP A 192 4.51 -6.04 3.53
CA ASP A 192 4.39 -6.89 4.70
C ASP A 192 5.78 -7.40 5.07
N SER A 193 6.30 -6.90 6.18
CA SER A 193 7.63 -7.27 6.67
C SER A 193 7.62 -8.54 7.53
N ASN A 194 6.45 -9.08 7.88
CA ASN A 194 6.27 -10.19 8.82
C ASN A 194 6.99 -10.00 10.16
N VAL A 195 7.33 -8.75 10.50
CA VAL A 195 7.90 -8.33 11.78
C VAL A 195 7.34 -6.97 12.16
N ASP A 196 7.20 -6.74 13.45
CA ASP A 196 6.72 -5.48 13.96
C ASP A 196 7.84 -4.44 14.16
N GLN A 197 7.46 -3.27 14.62
CA GLN A 197 8.30 -2.10 14.84
C GLN A 197 9.40 -2.29 15.91
N ASN A 198 9.41 -3.39 16.63
CA ASN A 198 10.41 -3.71 17.67
C ASN A 198 11.51 -4.66 17.16
N ASN A 199 11.39 -5.13 15.92
CA ASN A 199 12.29 -6.11 15.34
C ASN A 199 13.55 -5.47 14.74
N GLU A 200 14.66 -6.20 14.75
CA GLU A 200 15.94 -5.76 14.16
C GLU A 200 15.81 -5.42 12.66
N SER A 201 15.06 -6.22 11.88
CA SER A 201 14.88 -5.99 10.44
C SER A 201 14.15 -4.67 10.16
N TYR A 202 13.19 -4.29 10.99
CA TYR A 202 12.56 -2.98 10.95
C TYR A 202 13.57 -1.88 11.30
N THR A 203 14.33 -2.05 12.36
CA THR A 203 15.36 -1.08 12.80
C THR A 203 16.42 -0.84 11.73
N LEU A 204 16.83 -1.89 11.01
CA LEU A 204 17.77 -1.77 9.87
C LEU A 204 17.25 -0.82 8.78
N LEU A 205 15.95 -0.80 8.52
CA LEU A 205 15.33 0.11 7.54
C LEU A 205 15.14 1.52 8.12
N ASP A 206 14.50 1.64 9.28
CA ASP A 206 14.14 2.94 9.88
C ASP A 206 15.36 3.78 10.31
N GLN A 207 16.41 3.12 10.79
CA GLN A 207 17.63 3.78 11.25
C GLN A 207 18.77 3.77 10.21
N SER A 208 18.47 3.42 8.96
CA SER A 208 19.46 3.35 7.88
C SER A 208 20.11 4.69 7.50
N GLY A 209 19.49 5.79 7.84
CA GLY A 209 19.84 7.13 7.33
C GLY A 209 19.43 7.35 5.87
N ILE A 210 18.79 6.36 5.23
CA ILE A 210 18.29 6.42 3.85
C ILE A 210 16.77 6.60 3.85
N MET A 211 16.06 5.76 4.62
CA MET A 211 14.61 5.72 4.73
C MET A 211 14.18 5.88 6.18
N ARG A 212 12.97 6.35 6.40
CA ARG A 212 12.32 6.47 7.69
C ARG A 212 10.91 5.89 7.62
N ASP A 213 10.48 5.24 8.69
CA ASP A 213 9.08 4.78 8.82
C ASP A 213 8.12 5.98 8.80
N SER A 214 7.17 5.95 7.88
CA SER A 214 6.13 6.97 7.74
C SER A 214 5.31 7.18 9.02
N TYR A 215 5.12 6.13 9.83
CA TYR A 215 4.48 6.25 11.14
C TYR A 215 5.25 7.19 12.07
N GLN A 216 6.59 7.11 12.09
CA GLN A 216 7.41 7.91 12.99
C GLN A 216 7.44 9.39 12.62
N ILE A 217 7.40 9.69 11.31
CA ILE A 217 7.56 11.05 10.77
C ILE A 217 6.24 11.74 10.41
N ALA A 218 5.09 11.06 10.55
CA ALA A 218 3.78 11.63 10.24
C ALA A 218 3.40 12.77 11.18
N GLU A 219 2.90 13.89 10.62
CA GLU A 219 2.36 15.00 11.40
C GLU A 219 1.07 14.61 12.18
N PHE A 220 0.23 13.78 11.55
CA PHE A 220 -1.00 13.28 12.15
C PHE A 220 -1.14 11.76 11.94
N ARG A 221 -1.58 11.03 12.97
CA ARG A 221 -1.76 9.57 12.94
C ARG A 221 -3.15 9.18 13.40
N TYR A 222 -3.78 8.28 12.65
CA TYR A 222 -4.96 7.55 13.05
C TYR A 222 -4.66 6.05 12.91
N ALA A 223 -4.25 5.44 13.99
CA ALA A 223 -3.82 4.04 14.03
C ALA A 223 -4.45 3.34 15.25
N PRO A 224 -5.77 3.03 15.18
CA PRO A 224 -6.50 2.48 16.32
C PRO A 224 -6.16 1.02 16.61
N ASN A 225 -5.43 0.36 15.71
CA ASN A 225 -4.99 -1.04 15.81
C ASN A 225 -3.63 -1.19 15.14
N GLY A 226 -2.92 -2.32 15.36
CA GLY A 226 -1.85 -2.77 14.47
C GLY A 226 -2.41 -3.25 13.12
N THR A 227 -1.57 -3.78 12.26
CA THR A 227 -1.97 -4.05 10.88
C THR A 227 -2.53 -5.45 10.64
N PHE A 228 -2.24 -6.43 11.49
CA PHE A 228 -2.74 -7.81 11.36
C PHE A 228 -3.98 -8.04 12.22
N ASN A 229 -5.05 -8.62 11.65
CA ASN A 229 -6.31 -8.88 12.33
C ASN A 229 -6.78 -10.34 12.26
N SER A 230 -6.17 -11.17 11.40
CA SER A 230 -6.54 -12.59 11.22
C SER A 230 -8.04 -12.82 10.96
N PHE A 231 -8.68 -11.92 10.21
CA PHE A 231 -10.13 -11.89 9.96
C PHE A 231 -11.00 -11.69 11.22
N HIS A 232 -10.44 -11.16 12.30
CA HIS A 232 -11.15 -10.85 13.54
C HIS A 232 -11.26 -9.34 13.75
N PRO A 233 -12.38 -8.70 13.35
CA PRO A 233 -12.54 -7.23 13.46
C PRO A 233 -12.63 -6.73 14.90
N ASP A 234 -12.82 -7.63 15.86
CA ASP A 234 -12.94 -7.38 17.31
C ASP A 234 -11.62 -7.61 18.07
N ARG A 235 -10.51 -7.86 17.36
CA ARG A 235 -9.21 -8.10 17.99
C ARG A 235 -8.31 -6.87 17.89
N PHE A 236 -7.52 -6.67 18.94
CA PHE A 236 -6.54 -5.59 19.05
C PHE A 236 -5.11 -6.15 19.11
N THR A 237 -4.21 -5.48 18.44
CA THR A 237 -2.76 -5.64 18.57
C THR A 237 -2.07 -4.29 18.40
N GLU A 238 -0.92 -4.11 19.02
CA GLU A 238 -0.05 -2.95 18.78
C GLU A 238 0.95 -3.19 17.64
N SER A 239 1.10 -4.46 17.21
CA SER A 239 2.08 -4.86 16.19
C SER A 239 1.68 -4.38 14.81
N ARG A 240 2.53 -3.55 14.22
CA ARG A 240 2.46 -3.13 12.82
C ARG A 240 3.46 -3.98 12.04
N ILE A 241 2.99 -4.87 11.17
CA ILE A 241 3.85 -5.70 10.32
C ILE A 241 3.85 -5.25 8.86
N ASP A 242 2.91 -4.39 8.50
CA ASP A 242 2.84 -3.73 7.20
C ASP A 242 3.38 -2.30 7.35
N HIS A 243 4.39 -1.96 6.57
CA HIS A 243 5.14 -0.72 6.74
C HIS A 243 5.26 0.08 5.43
N LEU A 244 5.39 1.40 5.57
CA LEU A 244 5.81 2.31 4.52
C LEU A 244 7.04 3.09 4.97
N PHE A 245 8.15 2.93 4.27
CA PHE A 245 9.38 3.69 4.50
C PHE A 245 9.60 4.65 3.34
N LEU A 246 10.08 5.85 3.65
CA LEU A 246 10.26 6.93 2.70
C LEU A 246 11.65 7.55 2.82
N THR A 247 12.20 8.00 1.71
CA THR A 247 13.35 8.91 1.71
C THR A 247 12.92 10.33 2.14
N LYS A 248 13.87 11.21 2.42
CA LYS A 248 13.66 12.51 3.07
C LYS A 248 12.86 13.54 2.26
N GLU A 249 12.67 13.30 0.97
CA GLU A 249 11.98 14.19 0.03
C GLU A 249 10.47 14.22 0.23
N PHE A 250 9.94 13.24 0.98
CA PHE A 250 8.52 13.12 1.28
C PHE A 250 8.22 13.64 2.69
N LYS A 251 7.25 14.53 2.80
CA LYS A 251 6.70 15.00 4.06
C LYS A 251 5.37 14.31 4.33
N VAL A 252 5.31 13.47 5.36
CA VAL A 252 4.11 12.71 5.69
C VAL A 252 3.12 13.58 6.48
N LYS A 253 2.00 13.92 5.87
CA LYS A 253 0.93 14.73 6.49
C LYS A 253 0.02 13.88 7.36
N ARG A 254 -0.39 12.73 6.86
CA ARG A 254 -1.28 11.80 7.57
C ARG A 254 -0.81 10.37 7.41
N TYR A 255 -0.95 9.61 8.48
CA TYR A 255 -0.77 8.16 8.51
C TYR A 255 -2.03 7.52 9.08
N GLY A 256 -2.56 6.49 8.43
CA GLY A 256 -3.73 5.76 8.89
C GLY A 256 -3.59 4.26 8.75
N ILE A 257 -4.04 3.51 9.75
CA ILE A 257 -4.37 2.09 9.63
C ILE A 257 -5.88 2.01 9.46
N LEU A 258 -6.34 1.56 8.29
CA LEU A 258 -7.74 1.61 7.92
C LEU A 258 -8.46 0.34 8.42
N THR A 259 -9.24 0.49 9.47
CA THR A 259 -9.95 -0.61 10.13
C THR A 259 -11.39 -0.79 9.60
N ASP A 260 -11.59 -0.48 8.32
CA ASP A 260 -12.89 -0.56 7.67
C ASP A 260 -13.46 -1.97 7.72
N THR A 261 -14.74 -2.07 8.04
CA THR A 261 -15.48 -3.32 8.10
C THR A 261 -16.68 -3.28 7.17
N TYR A 262 -17.12 -4.43 6.70
CA TYR A 262 -18.38 -4.56 5.97
C TYR A 262 -19.36 -5.47 6.72
N ARG A 263 -20.64 -5.42 6.33
CA ARG A 263 -21.71 -6.20 6.93
C ARG A 263 -22.06 -7.37 6.03
N ALA A 264 -21.72 -8.59 6.48
CA ALA A 264 -22.10 -9.83 5.81
C ALA A 264 -23.41 -10.37 6.37
N LYS A 265 -24.30 -10.82 5.49
CA LYS A 265 -25.55 -11.45 5.93
C LYS A 265 -25.25 -12.75 6.69
N LYS A 266 -25.91 -12.95 7.83
CA LYS A 266 -25.92 -14.26 8.47
C LYS A 266 -26.65 -15.26 7.58
N GLN A 267 -26.25 -16.53 7.64
CA GLN A 267 -26.95 -17.61 6.94
C GLN A 267 -28.36 -17.81 7.47
N GLU A 268 -28.58 -17.52 8.74
CA GLU A 268 -29.90 -17.57 9.37
C GLU A 268 -30.70 -16.28 9.10
N ARG A 269 -32.01 -16.44 8.85
CA ARG A 269 -32.90 -15.30 8.63
C ARG A 269 -33.04 -14.51 9.93
N THR A 270 -32.47 -13.31 9.97
CA THR A 270 -32.63 -12.41 11.10
C THR A 270 -33.88 -11.57 10.95
N GLU A 271 -34.70 -11.51 12.00
CA GLU A 271 -35.84 -10.60 12.08
C GLU A 271 -35.33 -9.15 12.19
N LYS A 272 -36.13 -8.22 11.69
CA LYS A 272 -35.88 -6.80 11.88
C LYS A 272 -36.11 -6.44 13.35
N GLU A 273 -35.13 -5.82 13.97
CA GLU A 273 -35.25 -5.31 15.32
C GLU A 273 -35.76 -3.87 15.27
N GLN A 274 -36.78 -3.58 16.04
CA GLN A 274 -37.29 -2.21 16.24
C GLN A 274 -37.43 -1.99 17.74
N ASP A 275 -36.82 -0.95 18.26
CA ASP A 275 -36.89 -0.57 19.68
C ASP A 275 -37.65 0.75 19.80
N ALA A 276 -38.33 0.95 20.93
CA ALA A 276 -39.08 2.18 21.22
C ALA A 276 -38.20 3.44 21.24
N ASN A 277 -36.89 3.27 21.45
CA ASN A 277 -35.90 4.34 21.42
C ASN A 277 -35.35 4.62 20.01
N PHE A 278 -35.72 3.83 19.00
CA PHE A 278 -35.31 4.08 17.62
C PHE A 278 -36.21 5.14 16.98
N PRO A 279 -35.68 6.02 16.13
CA PRO A 279 -36.51 6.77 15.22
C PRO A 279 -37.45 5.81 14.43
N LYS A 280 -38.66 6.26 14.15
CA LYS A 280 -39.70 5.40 13.52
C LYS A 280 -39.27 4.79 12.18
N GLU A 281 -38.37 5.48 11.46
CA GLU A 281 -37.84 5.08 10.17
C GLU A 281 -36.68 4.05 10.27
N VAL A 282 -36.13 3.85 11.49
CA VAL A 282 -34.97 2.99 11.71
C VAL A 282 -35.40 1.59 12.13
N SER A 283 -34.96 0.61 11.39
CA SER A 283 -34.98 -0.81 11.80
C SER A 283 -33.59 -1.41 11.62
N MET A 284 -33.14 -2.20 12.58
CA MET A 284 -31.85 -2.86 12.53
C MET A 284 -31.99 -4.33 12.22
N GLN A 285 -30.92 -4.93 11.67
CA GLN A 285 -30.81 -6.38 11.46
C GLN A 285 -29.44 -6.83 11.95
N LYS A 286 -29.37 -8.03 12.51
CA LYS A 286 -28.09 -8.63 12.92
C LYS A 286 -27.32 -9.10 11.70
N TYR A 287 -26.10 -8.59 11.53
CA TYR A 287 -25.13 -8.97 10.52
C TYR A 287 -23.79 -9.29 11.18
N ASP A 288 -22.97 -10.08 10.50
CA ASP A 288 -21.59 -10.26 10.91
C ASP A 288 -20.76 -9.08 10.43
N ALA A 289 -20.02 -8.45 11.34
CA ALA A 289 -18.98 -7.51 10.95
C ALA A 289 -17.78 -8.32 10.41
N ARG A 290 -17.32 -8.01 9.20
CA ARG A 290 -16.18 -8.66 8.56
C ARG A 290 -15.19 -7.62 8.04
N VAL A 291 -13.96 -8.05 7.89
CA VAL A 291 -12.87 -7.25 7.30
C VAL A 291 -12.51 -7.79 5.91
N PRO A 292 -12.12 -6.91 4.96
CA PRO A 292 -11.84 -7.35 3.59
C PRO A 292 -10.57 -8.20 3.44
N SER A 293 -9.62 -8.11 4.38
CA SER A 293 -8.42 -8.94 4.46
C SER A 293 -8.10 -9.27 5.92
N ASP A 294 -7.24 -10.26 6.16
CA ASP A 294 -6.67 -10.54 7.48
C ASP A 294 -5.59 -9.52 7.90
N HIS A 295 -5.29 -8.55 7.03
CA HIS A 295 -4.54 -7.35 7.31
C HIS A 295 -5.41 -6.10 7.12
N PHE A 296 -5.14 -5.06 7.90
CA PHE A 296 -5.65 -3.72 7.65
C PHE A 296 -4.67 -2.98 6.73
N PRO A 297 -5.16 -2.27 5.70
CA PRO A 297 -4.27 -1.46 4.87
C PRO A 297 -3.70 -0.28 5.65
N VAL A 298 -2.46 0.06 5.33
CA VAL A 298 -1.84 1.30 5.78
C VAL A 298 -1.91 2.32 4.66
N MET A 299 -2.30 3.53 5.00
CA MET A 299 -2.40 4.67 4.09
C MET A 299 -1.58 5.85 4.62
N ILE A 300 -0.88 6.53 3.74
CA ILE A 300 -0.28 7.83 4.04
C ILE A 300 -0.68 8.86 2.99
N GLU A 301 -0.73 10.11 3.41
CA GLU A 301 -0.76 11.26 2.53
C GLU A 301 0.56 12.01 2.66
N VAL A 302 1.21 12.27 1.55
CA VAL A 302 2.49 12.97 1.52
C VAL A 302 2.40 14.25 0.71
N GLU A 303 3.17 15.26 1.13
CA GLU A 303 3.56 16.42 0.33
C GLU A 303 4.97 16.15 -0.21
N ILE A 304 5.20 16.55 -1.45
CA ILE A 304 6.49 16.44 -2.13
C ILE A 304 7.12 17.84 -2.17
N HIS A 305 8.41 17.89 -1.80
CA HIS A 305 9.19 19.15 -1.73
C HIS A 305 10.25 19.21 -2.81
#